data_1cf6b4e227c25fd409a5dd4bdb4632dc
#
_entry.id   1cf6b4e227c25fd409a5dd4bdb4632dc
#
_cell.length_a   1.000
_cell.length_b   1.000
_cell.length_c   1.000
_cell.angle_alpha   90.00
_cell.angle_beta   90.00
_cell.angle_gamma   90.00
#
_symmetry.space_group_name_H-M   'P 1'
#
loop_
_entity.id
_entity.type
_entity.pdbx_description
1 polymer ?
#
loop_
_entity_poly.entity_id
_entity_poly.type
_entity_poly.pdbx_seq_one_letter_code
_entity_poly.pdbx_strand_id
1 'polypeptide(L)'
;RLDNARSMYEQNEFFAAKNEIDSIRILYPKEFKVIREGLTLMRQVEQKEAERNLAFCDSLIPVKQQELEGLKKGFNFEKDSAYNEIGNYVSKQQTIERNIQRCYIRSGVNEKGEMYLASVYFGGKPINHTGIKLSTQDGLFAETPAIPYDGGLNYHFKDLGNTTEVVTYQGEKCEDAVKFIFANKEKRIKVEYTGGKPYILYIADADKKAIASTYELAVVLSDIEK
;
A
#
# COMPACT_ATOMS: atom_id res chain seq x y z
N ARG A 1 15.40 -9.08 -42.47
CA ARG A 1 15.24 -8.91 -41.04
C ARG A 1 15.53 -7.48 -40.59
N LEU A 2 16.68 -6.88 -40.99
CA LEU A 2 16.97 -5.49 -40.59
C LEU A 2 15.90 -4.49 -41.06
N ASP A 3 15.42 -4.66 -42.30
CA ASP A 3 14.35 -3.82 -42.85
C ASP A 3 13.00 -4.06 -42.15
N ASN A 4 12.72 -5.30 -41.74
CA ASN A 4 11.56 -5.62 -40.92
C ASN A 4 11.66 -4.92 -39.57
N ALA A 5 12.84 -4.97 -38.92
CA ALA A 5 13.06 -4.28 -37.66
C ALA A 5 12.87 -2.76 -37.79
N ARG A 6 13.31 -2.14 -38.89
CA ARG A 6 13.09 -0.72 -39.18
C ARG A 6 11.60 -0.41 -39.35
N SER A 7 10.88 -1.23 -40.12
CA SER A 7 9.43 -1.06 -40.29
C SER A 7 8.68 -1.16 -38.94
N MET A 8 9.03 -2.14 -38.11
CA MET A 8 8.44 -2.26 -36.75
C MET A 8 8.78 -1.07 -35.85
N TYR A 9 10.01 -0.55 -35.94
CA TYR A 9 10.41 0.67 -35.24
C TYR A 9 9.56 1.89 -35.66
N GLU A 10 9.33 2.07 -36.97
CA GLU A 10 8.50 3.15 -37.50
C GLU A 10 7.04 3.03 -37.03
N GLN A 11 6.53 1.80 -36.89
CA GLN A 11 5.18 1.50 -36.39
C GLN A 11 5.08 1.54 -34.85
N ASN A 12 6.17 1.86 -34.14
CA ASN A 12 6.26 1.86 -32.67
C ASN A 12 6.06 0.47 -32.02
N GLU A 13 6.28 -0.59 -32.78
CA GLU A 13 6.28 -1.98 -32.31
C GLU A 13 7.64 -2.36 -31.70
N PHE A 14 8.02 -1.68 -30.62
CA PHE A 14 9.39 -1.74 -30.08
C PHE A 14 9.82 -3.14 -29.66
N PHE A 15 8.95 -3.91 -29.02
CA PHE A 15 9.25 -5.28 -28.61
C PHE A 15 9.54 -6.18 -29.83
N ALA A 16 8.75 -6.09 -30.89
CA ALA A 16 8.95 -6.84 -32.11
C ALA A 16 10.24 -6.43 -32.84
N ALA A 17 10.51 -5.11 -32.90
CA ALA A 17 11.75 -4.60 -33.48
C ALA A 17 13.01 -5.11 -32.76
N LYS A 18 13.01 -5.14 -31.42
CA LYS A 18 14.12 -5.68 -30.61
C LYS A 18 14.34 -7.15 -30.89
N ASN A 19 13.28 -7.95 -30.93
CA ASN A 19 13.38 -9.40 -31.24
C ASN A 19 13.94 -9.66 -32.63
N GLU A 20 13.56 -8.87 -33.66
CA GLU A 20 14.11 -8.99 -34.99
C GLU A 20 15.60 -8.64 -35.02
N ILE A 21 16.03 -7.58 -34.32
CA ILE A 21 17.44 -7.19 -34.21
C ILE A 21 18.26 -8.28 -33.52
N ASP A 22 17.79 -8.83 -32.40
CA ASP A 22 18.47 -9.89 -31.66
C ASP A 22 18.60 -11.15 -32.51
N SER A 23 17.57 -11.48 -33.32
CA SER A 23 17.61 -12.61 -34.21
C SER A 23 18.70 -12.51 -35.30
N ILE A 24 19.07 -11.29 -35.70
CA ILE A 24 20.17 -11.07 -36.67
C ILE A 24 21.50 -11.60 -36.12
N ARG A 25 21.78 -11.27 -34.85
CA ARG A 25 23.04 -11.70 -34.21
C ARG A 25 23.13 -13.23 -34.04
N ILE A 26 21.98 -13.87 -33.78
CA ILE A 26 21.90 -15.31 -33.58
C ILE A 26 22.03 -16.06 -34.95
N LEU A 27 21.29 -15.60 -35.96
CA LEU A 27 21.19 -16.29 -37.24
C LEU A 27 22.34 -15.98 -38.18
N TYR A 28 22.96 -14.81 -38.08
CA TYR A 28 24.00 -14.32 -38.97
C TYR A 28 25.24 -13.81 -38.22
N PRO A 29 25.89 -14.64 -37.38
CA PRO A 29 26.96 -14.19 -36.48
C PRO A 29 28.21 -13.66 -37.17
N LYS A 30 28.38 -13.93 -38.48
CA LYS A 30 29.53 -13.48 -39.26
C LYS A 30 29.29 -12.19 -40.07
N GLU A 31 28.03 -11.70 -40.09
CA GLU A 31 27.63 -10.50 -40.83
C GLU A 31 27.85 -9.24 -40.00
N PHE A 32 29.09 -8.91 -39.68
CA PHE A 32 29.48 -7.83 -38.75
C PHE A 32 28.91 -6.47 -39.14
N LYS A 33 28.74 -6.15 -40.41
CA LYS A 33 28.18 -4.88 -40.88
C LYS A 33 26.70 -4.78 -40.49
N VAL A 34 25.93 -5.82 -40.77
CA VAL A 34 24.47 -5.86 -40.44
C VAL A 34 24.25 -5.89 -38.95
N ILE A 35 25.09 -6.62 -38.18
CA ILE A 35 25.04 -6.62 -36.72
C ILE A 35 25.28 -5.22 -36.17
N ARG A 36 26.28 -4.47 -36.68
CA ARG A 36 26.56 -3.09 -36.24
C ARG A 36 25.39 -2.16 -36.54
N GLU A 37 24.78 -2.26 -37.71
CA GLU A 37 23.61 -1.49 -38.10
C GLU A 37 22.40 -1.85 -37.17
N GLY A 38 22.22 -3.15 -36.87
CA GLY A 38 21.20 -3.63 -35.94
C GLY A 38 21.40 -3.07 -34.55
N LEU A 39 22.63 -3.04 -34.02
CA LEU A 39 22.92 -2.43 -32.68
C LEU A 39 22.66 -0.93 -32.65
N THR A 40 22.91 -0.22 -33.77
CA THR A 40 22.58 1.20 -33.90
C THR A 40 21.06 1.40 -33.85
N LEU A 41 20.33 0.58 -34.61
CA LEU A 41 18.85 0.60 -34.57
C LEU A 41 18.31 0.22 -33.22
N MET A 42 18.90 -0.74 -32.49
CA MET A 42 18.50 -1.13 -31.14
C MET A 42 18.52 0.07 -30.19
N ARG A 43 19.59 0.87 -30.20
CA ARG A 43 19.69 2.09 -29.39
C ARG A 43 18.59 3.10 -29.72
N GLN A 44 18.25 3.27 -31.01
CA GLN A 44 17.15 4.15 -31.42
C GLN A 44 15.80 3.63 -30.93
N VAL A 45 15.57 2.30 -30.99
CA VAL A 45 14.36 1.65 -30.47
C VAL A 45 14.24 1.87 -28.98
N GLU A 46 15.31 1.62 -28.20
CA GLU A 46 15.33 1.80 -26.75
C GLU A 46 15.10 3.26 -26.35
N GLN A 47 15.73 4.20 -27.05
CA GLN A 47 15.54 5.62 -26.80
C GLN A 47 14.10 6.07 -27.05
N LYS A 48 13.52 5.71 -28.21
CA LYS A 48 12.15 6.10 -28.56
C LYS A 48 11.11 5.44 -27.64
N GLU A 49 11.36 4.21 -27.21
CA GLU A 49 10.53 3.53 -26.23
C GLU A 49 10.59 4.23 -24.85
N ALA A 50 11.79 4.61 -24.40
CA ALA A 50 11.97 5.36 -23.17
C ALA A 50 11.26 6.72 -23.22
N GLU A 51 11.41 7.48 -24.33
CA GLU A 51 10.72 8.76 -24.54
C GLU A 51 9.19 8.58 -24.48
N ARG A 52 8.64 7.55 -25.15
CA ARG A 52 7.21 7.22 -25.07
C ARG A 52 6.75 6.92 -23.66
N ASN A 53 7.52 6.12 -22.93
CA ASN A 53 7.19 5.73 -21.56
C ASN A 53 7.23 6.95 -20.62
N LEU A 54 8.21 7.84 -20.78
CA LEU A 54 8.25 9.11 -20.03
C LEU A 54 7.04 9.98 -20.33
N ALA A 55 6.70 10.19 -21.61
CA ALA A 55 5.51 10.96 -21.97
C ALA A 55 4.21 10.36 -21.42
N PHE A 56 4.12 9.03 -21.35
CA PHE A 56 2.99 8.35 -20.71
C PHE A 56 2.96 8.61 -19.20
N CYS A 57 4.08 8.47 -18.50
CA CYS A 57 4.19 8.78 -17.08
C CYS A 57 3.80 10.26 -16.80
N ASP A 58 4.35 11.20 -17.58
CA ASP A 58 4.02 12.62 -17.46
C ASP A 58 2.52 12.90 -17.64
N SER A 59 1.84 12.14 -18.50
CA SER A 59 0.39 12.27 -18.69
C SER A 59 -0.42 11.73 -17.51
N LEU A 60 0.12 10.76 -16.75
CA LEU A 60 -0.55 10.15 -15.59
C LEU A 60 -0.43 10.99 -14.31
N ILE A 61 0.68 11.74 -14.17
CA ILE A 61 0.93 12.53 -12.96
C ILE A 61 -0.24 13.45 -12.60
N PRO A 62 -0.77 14.32 -13.50
CA PRO A 62 -1.88 15.21 -13.15
C PRO A 62 -3.16 14.43 -12.79
N VAL A 63 -3.40 13.28 -13.40
CA VAL A 63 -4.55 12.43 -13.08
C VAL A 63 -4.43 11.87 -11.66
N LYS A 64 -3.25 11.35 -11.31
CA LYS A 64 -2.95 10.83 -9.97
C LYS A 64 -2.98 11.93 -8.91
N GLN A 65 -2.49 13.13 -9.23
CA GLN A 65 -2.57 14.29 -8.33
C GLN A 65 -4.03 14.69 -8.06
N GLN A 66 -4.88 14.70 -9.07
CA GLN A 66 -6.30 15.00 -8.90
C GLN A 66 -7.02 13.93 -8.05
N GLU A 67 -6.71 12.64 -8.27
CA GLU A 67 -7.19 11.54 -7.46
C GLU A 67 -6.77 11.69 -6.00
N LEU A 68 -5.50 12.00 -5.75
CA LEU A 68 -4.93 12.24 -4.42
C LEU A 68 -5.66 13.36 -3.67
N GLU A 69 -5.87 14.51 -4.32
CA GLU A 69 -6.59 15.63 -3.70
C GLU A 69 -8.06 15.29 -3.41
N GLY A 70 -8.67 14.44 -4.23
CA GLY A 70 -10.01 13.89 -3.98
C GLY A 70 -10.06 13.02 -2.71
N LEU A 71 -9.11 12.08 -2.60
CA LEU A 71 -9.01 11.16 -1.47
C LEU A 71 -8.69 11.90 -0.16
N LYS A 72 -7.74 12.83 -0.17
CA LYS A 72 -7.34 13.61 1.02
C LYS A 72 -8.49 14.32 1.73
N LYS A 73 -9.57 14.67 1.02
CA LYS A 73 -10.74 15.32 1.61
C LYS A 73 -11.41 14.50 2.73
N GLY A 74 -11.24 13.17 2.70
CA GLY A 74 -11.74 12.24 3.72
C GLY A 74 -10.87 12.13 4.98
N PHE A 75 -9.71 12.80 5.00
CA PHE A 75 -8.69 12.62 6.03
C PHE A 75 -8.39 13.93 6.75
N ASN A 76 -7.94 13.80 7.99
CA ASN A 76 -7.22 14.84 8.72
C ASN A 76 -5.72 14.58 8.52
N PHE A 77 -4.97 15.65 8.31
CA PHE A 77 -3.51 15.59 8.31
C PHE A 77 -2.98 15.96 9.68
N GLU A 78 -2.28 15.04 10.32
CA GLU A 78 -1.70 15.17 11.64
C GLU A 78 -0.17 15.20 11.52
N LYS A 79 0.44 16.34 11.88
CA LYS A 79 1.90 16.49 11.90
C LYS A 79 2.32 17.24 13.14
N ASP A 80 3.05 16.59 14.02
CA ASP A 80 3.73 17.27 15.12
C ASP A 80 5.14 17.68 14.64
N SER A 81 5.23 18.93 14.18
CA SER A 81 6.46 19.49 13.61
C SER A 81 7.63 19.56 14.60
N ALA A 82 7.35 19.41 15.92
CA ALA A 82 8.38 19.42 16.95
C ALA A 82 9.09 18.06 17.10
N TYR A 83 8.42 16.96 16.71
CA TYR A 83 8.91 15.60 16.95
C TYR A 83 8.90 14.72 15.69
N ASN A 84 8.13 15.08 14.65
CA ASN A 84 7.99 14.25 13.46
C ASN A 84 8.25 15.06 12.18
N GLU A 85 9.20 14.58 11.38
CA GLU A 85 9.46 15.15 10.04
C GLU A 85 8.34 14.81 9.04
N ILE A 86 7.66 13.68 9.23
CA ILE A 86 6.64 13.12 8.34
C ILE A 86 5.29 13.16 9.03
N GLY A 87 4.28 13.72 8.36
CA GLY A 87 2.90 13.75 8.82
C GLY A 87 2.13 12.49 8.44
N ASN A 88 0.98 12.31 9.11
CA ASN A 88 0.08 11.18 8.89
C ASN A 88 -1.30 11.65 8.46
N TYR A 89 -1.91 10.95 7.53
CA TYR A 89 -3.32 11.07 7.17
C TYR A 89 -4.13 10.05 7.96
N VAL A 90 -5.10 10.53 8.75
CA VAL A 90 -6.02 9.71 9.52
C VAL A 90 -7.44 10.00 9.06
N SER A 91 -8.21 8.95 8.76
CA SER A 91 -9.62 9.11 8.35
C SER A 91 -10.40 9.91 9.39
N LYS A 92 -11.22 10.87 8.94
CA LYS A 92 -12.12 11.67 9.81
C LYS A 92 -13.09 10.82 10.63
N GLN A 93 -13.32 9.57 10.21
CA GLN A 93 -14.14 8.60 10.96
C GLN A 93 -13.37 7.92 12.09
N GLN A 94 -12.04 7.91 12.03
CA GLN A 94 -11.17 7.18 12.96
C GLN A 94 -10.32 8.10 13.85
N THR A 95 -10.67 9.36 14.00
CA THR A 95 -10.04 10.25 14.97
C THR A 95 -10.28 9.74 16.41
N ILE A 96 -9.33 10.00 17.31
CA ILE A 96 -9.39 9.54 18.70
C ILE A 96 -10.66 10.06 19.38
N GLU A 97 -11.00 11.33 19.18
CA GLU A 97 -12.15 11.99 19.81
C GLU A 97 -13.49 11.32 19.48
N ARG A 98 -13.62 10.77 18.27
CA ARG A 98 -14.82 10.05 17.84
C ARG A 98 -14.89 8.61 18.32
N ASN A 99 -13.77 8.07 18.80
CA ASN A 99 -13.64 6.66 19.14
C ASN A 99 -13.22 6.41 20.59
N ILE A 100 -13.44 7.39 21.48
CA ILE A 100 -13.21 7.26 22.91
C ILE A 100 -14.06 6.12 23.47
N GLN A 101 -13.48 5.35 24.40
CA GLN A 101 -14.15 4.25 25.12
C GLN A 101 -14.71 3.14 24.21
N ARG A 102 -14.03 2.84 23.13
CA ARG A 102 -14.45 1.87 22.13
C ARG A 102 -13.31 0.91 21.77
N CYS A 103 -13.66 -0.37 21.53
CA CYS A 103 -12.76 -1.32 20.87
C CYS A 103 -12.93 -1.23 19.37
N TYR A 104 -11.84 -1.04 18.61
CA TYR A 104 -11.90 -0.92 17.16
C TYR A 104 -10.51 -1.14 16.52
N ILE A 105 -10.51 -1.27 15.22
CA ILE A 105 -9.29 -1.29 14.43
C ILE A 105 -9.15 0.07 13.74
N ARG A 106 -8.03 0.75 13.98
CA ARG A 106 -7.69 2.06 13.43
C ARG A 106 -6.63 1.92 12.34
N SER A 107 -6.65 2.80 11.35
CA SER A 107 -5.62 2.90 10.32
C SER A 107 -5.16 4.34 10.10
N GLY A 108 -3.98 4.49 9.54
CA GLY A 108 -3.48 5.74 9.02
C GLY A 108 -2.38 5.48 8.00
N VAL A 109 -2.00 6.52 7.27
CA VAL A 109 -0.95 6.46 6.25
C VAL A 109 -0.11 7.73 6.34
N ASN A 110 1.20 7.60 6.22
CA ASN A 110 2.09 8.76 6.20
C ASN A 110 2.17 9.40 4.80
N GLU A 111 2.87 10.53 4.70
CA GLU A 111 3.07 11.27 3.44
C GLU A 111 3.73 10.43 2.35
N LYS A 112 4.47 9.37 2.70
CA LYS A 112 5.17 8.45 1.78
C LYS A 112 4.33 7.23 1.35
N GLY A 113 3.09 7.14 1.79
CA GLY A 113 2.23 6.00 1.48
C GLY A 113 2.45 4.79 2.40
N GLU A 114 3.25 4.90 3.46
CA GLU A 114 3.44 3.83 4.42
C GLU A 114 2.29 3.79 5.41
N MET A 115 1.58 2.65 5.45
CA MET A 115 0.44 2.45 6.33
C MET A 115 0.82 1.95 7.71
N TYR A 116 -0.05 2.25 8.67
CA TYR A 116 -0.14 1.53 9.92
C TYR A 116 -1.58 1.06 10.19
N LEU A 117 -1.68 -0.02 10.96
CA LEU A 117 -2.92 -0.52 11.54
C LEU A 117 -2.75 -0.56 13.05
N ALA A 118 -3.77 -0.18 13.81
CA ALA A 118 -3.73 -0.26 15.26
C ALA A 118 -4.98 -0.97 15.79
N SER A 119 -4.78 -1.96 16.65
CA SER A 119 -5.86 -2.59 17.41
C SER A 119 -6.02 -1.89 18.75
N VAL A 120 -7.20 -1.35 18.98
CA VAL A 120 -7.55 -0.63 20.21
C VAL A 120 -8.52 -1.46 21.01
N TYR A 121 -8.16 -1.77 22.25
CA TYR A 121 -9.03 -2.38 23.25
C TYR A 121 -9.35 -1.37 24.33
N PHE A 122 -10.60 -1.34 24.77
CA PHE A 122 -11.08 -0.57 25.92
C PHE A 122 -11.92 -1.46 26.83
N GLY A 123 -11.60 -1.51 28.12
CA GLY A 123 -12.35 -2.32 29.08
C GLY A 123 -11.86 -2.20 30.52
N GLY A 124 -12.61 -2.74 31.46
CA GLY A 124 -12.29 -2.62 32.90
C GLY A 124 -11.03 -3.35 33.35
N LYS A 125 -10.60 -4.39 32.61
CA LYS A 125 -9.38 -5.17 32.91
C LYS A 125 -8.54 -5.32 31.68
N PRO A 126 -7.19 -5.25 31.79
CA PRO A 126 -6.31 -5.46 30.65
C PRO A 126 -6.42 -6.89 30.12
N ILE A 127 -6.33 -7.01 28.80
CA ILE A 127 -6.24 -8.30 28.09
C ILE A 127 -4.80 -8.64 27.70
N ASN A 128 -3.90 -7.64 27.66
CA ASN A 128 -2.48 -7.76 27.30
C ASN A 128 -2.29 -8.38 25.91
N HIS A 129 -3.06 -7.93 24.93
CA HIS A 129 -2.93 -8.45 23.57
C HIS A 129 -1.65 -7.96 22.89
N THR A 130 -1.13 -8.78 21.99
CA THR A 130 0.09 -8.44 21.22
C THR A 130 -0.14 -8.52 19.72
N GLY A 131 -1.24 -9.13 19.27
CA GLY A 131 -1.57 -9.31 17.87
C GLY A 131 -3.07 -9.40 17.65
N ILE A 132 -3.46 -9.51 16.39
CA ILE A 132 -4.83 -9.79 15.98
C ILE A 132 -4.86 -10.84 14.88
N LYS A 133 -5.94 -11.65 14.89
CA LYS A 133 -6.33 -12.54 13.82
C LYS A 133 -7.65 -12.10 13.25
N LEU A 134 -7.66 -11.86 11.94
CA LEU A 134 -8.84 -11.50 11.17
C LEU A 134 -9.41 -12.74 10.50
N SER A 135 -10.72 -12.93 10.49
CA SER A 135 -11.34 -14.05 9.78
C SER A 135 -12.71 -13.71 9.23
N THR A 136 -13.08 -14.34 8.13
CA THR A 136 -14.42 -14.29 7.52
C THR A 136 -15.17 -15.58 7.79
N GLN A 137 -16.48 -15.60 7.55
CA GLN A 137 -17.33 -16.79 7.78
C GLN A 137 -16.99 -17.95 6.85
N ASP A 138 -16.45 -17.68 5.67
CA ASP A 138 -16.00 -18.66 4.68
C ASP A 138 -14.60 -19.25 4.97
N GLY A 139 -14.02 -18.93 6.14
CA GLY A 139 -12.79 -19.54 6.62
C GLY A 139 -11.50 -18.87 6.15
N LEU A 140 -11.57 -17.78 5.38
CA LEU A 140 -10.39 -16.99 5.05
C LEU A 140 -9.88 -16.27 6.32
N PHE A 141 -8.56 -16.14 6.45
CA PHE A 141 -7.97 -15.43 7.58
C PHE A 141 -6.67 -14.71 7.22
N ALA A 142 -6.32 -13.74 8.04
CA ALA A 142 -5.01 -13.08 8.08
C ALA A 142 -4.64 -12.80 9.54
N GLU A 143 -3.35 -12.77 9.84
CA GLU A 143 -2.84 -12.52 11.18
C GLU A 143 -1.75 -11.45 11.13
N THR A 144 -1.67 -10.63 12.18
CA THR A 144 -0.53 -9.74 12.38
C THR A 144 0.55 -10.46 13.18
N PRO A 145 1.83 -10.11 13.02
CA PRO A 145 2.85 -10.57 13.93
C PRO A 145 2.59 -10.02 15.35
N ALA A 146 3.09 -10.74 16.34
CA ALA A 146 3.01 -10.28 17.73
C ALA A 146 3.95 -9.09 17.97
N ILE A 147 3.44 -8.00 18.56
CA ILE A 147 4.21 -6.85 19.03
C ILE A 147 4.21 -6.89 20.56
N PRO A 148 5.31 -7.29 21.20
CA PRO A 148 5.43 -7.29 22.66
C PRO A 148 5.26 -5.88 23.23
N TYR A 149 4.84 -5.79 24.49
CA TYR A 149 4.75 -4.52 25.19
C TYR A 149 6.11 -3.82 25.23
N ASP A 150 6.16 -2.60 24.73
CA ASP A 150 7.38 -1.78 24.65
C ASP A 150 7.18 -0.32 25.10
N GLY A 151 5.93 0.05 25.43
CA GLY A 151 5.55 1.42 25.78
C GLY A 151 5.45 2.38 24.59
N GLY A 152 5.70 1.91 23.36
CA GLY A 152 5.65 2.67 22.12
C GLY A 152 4.63 2.10 21.14
N LEU A 153 5.00 1.06 20.40
CA LEU A 153 4.07 0.39 19.45
C LEU A 153 3.02 -0.46 20.16
N ASN A 154 3.34 -0.99 21.33
CA ASN A 154 2.38 -1.67 22.21
C ASN A 154 2.42 -1.00 23.57
N TYR A 155 1.35 -0.28 23.90
CA TYR A 155 1.22 0.41 25.17
C TYR A 155 -0.20 0.30 25.73
N HIS A 156 -0.33 0.59 27.01
CA HIS A 156 -1.62 0.72 27.68
C HIS A 156 -1.59 1.83 28.72
N PHE A 157 -2.75 2.38 28.99
CA PHE A 157 -2.97 3.34 30.08
C PHE A 157 -4.31 3.09 30.75
N LYS A 158 -4.44 3.61 31.96
CA LYS A 158 -5.68 3.54 32.75
C LYS A 158 -6.27 4.92 32.89
N ASP A 159 -7.59 5.00 32.69
CA ASP A 159 -8.37 6.20 32.94
C ASP A 159 -9.72 5.83 33.54
N LEU A 160 -10.11 6.49 34.63
CA LEU A 160 -11.38 6.29 35.34
C LEU A 160 -11.72 4.82 35.64
N GLY A 161 -10.70 4.01 35.96
CA GLY A 161 -10.88 2.59 36.29
C GLY A 161 -10.91 1.65 35.08
N ASN A 162 -10.88 2.17 33.86
CA ASN A 162 -10.80 1.39 32.61
C ASN A 162 -9.36 1.38 32.07
N THR A 163 -9.08 0.34 31.29
CA THR A 163 -7.79 0.18 30.59
C THR A 163 -8.02 0.36 29.10
N THR A 164 -7.20 1.19 28.47
CA THR A 164 -7.04 1.25 27.01
C THR A 164 -5.73 0.59 26.64
N GLU A 165 -5.77 -0.37 25.75
CA GLU A 165 -4.58 -0.99 25.13
C GLU A 165 -4.53 -0.67 23.65
N VAL A 166 -3.34 -0.33 23.16
CA VAL A 166 -3.10 -0.01 21.74
C VAL A 166 -1.90 -0.79 21.27
N VAL A 167 -2.09 -1.57 20.20
CA VAL A 167 -0.98 -2.26 19.50
C VAL A 167 -0.96 -1.80 18.07
N THR A 168 0.16 -1.22 17.67
CA THR A 168 0.35 -0.62 16.34
C THR A 168 1.27 -1.49 15.48
N TYR A 169 0.80 -1.84 14.30
CA TYR A 169 1.51 -2.62 13.29
C TYR A 169 1.85 -1.66 12.13
N GLN A 170 3.13 -1.57 11.74
CA GLN A 170 3.61 -0.63 10.72
C GLN A 170 4.25 -1.37 9.54
N GLY A 171 4.11 -0.82 8.35
CA GLY A 171 4.70 -1.34 7.12
C GLY A 171 4.28 -2.79 6.85
N GLU A 172 5.23 -3.67 6.56
CA GLU A 172 5.00 -5.09 6.27
C GLU A 172 4.20 -5.82 7.36
N LYS A 173 4.29 -5.37 8.62
CA LYS A 173 3.58 -6.00 9.74
C LYS A 173 2.07 -5.81 9.70
N CYS A 174 1.55 -4.85 8.96
CA CYS A 174 0.10 -4.64 8.79
C CYS A 174 -0.40 -4.97 7.40
N GLU A 175 0.48 -5.21 6.43
CA GLU A 175 0.14 -5.31 5.01
C GLU A 175 -0.91 -6.39 4.72
N ASP A 176 -0.68 -7.61 5.21
CA ASP A 176 -1.60 -8.73 5.00
C ASP A 176 -2.98 -8.47 5.64
N ALA A 177 -2.99 -7.89 6.86
CA ALA A 177 -4.23 -7.54 7.55
C ALA A 177 -5.02 -6.44 6.82
N VAL A 178 -4.33 -5.42 6.32
CA VAL A 178 -4.95 -4.33 5.54
C VAL A 178 -5.51 -4.85 4.23
N LYS A 179 -4.73 -5.62 3.45
CA LYS A 179 -5.18 -6.24 2.20
C LYS A 179 -6.36 -7.18 2.42
N PHE A 180 -6.34 -7.93 3.52
CA PHE A 180 -7.45 -8.81 3.89
C PHE A 180 -8.73 -8.03 4.16
N ILE A 181 -8.66 -6.93 4.94
CA ILE A 181 -9.82 -6.07 5.22
C ILE A 181 -10.33 -5.44 3.93
N PHE A 182 -9.44 -4.92 3.10
CA PHE A 182 -9.80 -4.29 1.82
C PHE A 182 -10.51 -5.27 0.88
N ALA A 183 -9.95 -6.47 0.70
CA ALA A 183 -10.52 -7.50 -0.17
C ALA A 183 -11.88 -8.06 0.33
N ASN A 184 -12.11 -8.00 1.65
CA ASN A 184 -13.31 -8.54 2.27
C ASN A 184 -14.21 -7.47 2.92
N LYS A 185 -14.11 -6.19 2.49
CA LYS A 185 -14.81 -5.05 3.10
C LYS A 185 -16.33 -5.19 3.14
N GLU A 186 -16.91 -5.93 2.20
CA GLU A 186 -18.36 -6.20 2.14
C GLU A 186 -18.78 -7.38 3.03
N LYS A 187 -17.83 -8.17 3.54
CA LYS A 187 -18.11 -9.32 4.41
C LYS A 187 -18.06 -8.91 5.88
N ARG A 188 -18.65 -9.77 6.73
CA ARG A 188 -18.49 -9.66 8.18
C ARG A 188 -17.11 -10.19 8.56
N ILE A 189 -16.25 -9.35 9.12
CA ILE A 189 -14.90 -9.69 9.55
C ILE A 189 -14.86 -9.78 11.07
N LYS A 190 -14.50 -10.96 11.59
CA LYS A 190 -14.22 -11.22 12.98
C LYS A 190 -12.76 -10.91 13.27
N VAL A 191 -12.48 -10.23 14.38
CA VAL A 191 -11.14 -9.95 14.91
C VAL A 191 -11.00 -10.64 16.25
N GLU A 192 -10.02 -11.52 16.36
CA GLU A 192 -9.59 -12.12 17.63
C GLU A 192 -8.31 -11.41 18.08
N TYR A 193 -8.32 -10.88 19.28
CA TYR A 193 -7.14 -10.31 19.92
C TYR A 193 -6.29 -11.46 20.47
N THR A 194 -5.02 -11.52 20.10
CA THR A 194 -4.12 -12.64 20.39
C THR A 194 -2.98 -12.25 21.33
N GLY A 195 -2.31 -13.24 21.92
CA GLY A 195 -1.16 -13.04 22.80
C GLY A 195 -1.48 -12.75 24.25
N GLY A 196 -2.74 -12.54 24.61
CA GLY A 196 -3.22 -12.29 25.96
C GLY A 196 -4.53 -12.98 26.26
N LYS A 197 -5.41 -12.36 27.05
CA LYS A 197 -6.75 -12.89 27.30
C LYS A 197 -7.60 -12.79 26.05
N PRO A 198 -8.40 -13.82 25.75
CA PRO A 198 -9.23 -13.84 24.53
C PRO A 198 -10.21 -12.66 24.53
N TYR A 199 -10.26 -11.93 23.43
CA TYR A 199 -11.26 -10.93 23.14
C TYR A 199 -11.63 -10.97 21.67
N ILE A 200 -12.91 -10.84 21.36
CA ILE A 200 -13.43 -10.91 20.00
C ILE A 200 -14.23 -9.65 19.72
N LEU A 201 -13.99 -9.11 18.53
CA LEU A 201 -14.72 -7.97 18.00
C LEU A 201 -15.11 -8.26 16.55
N TYR A 202 -16.14 -7.62 16.04
CA TYR A 202 -16.46 -7.55 14.62
C TYR A 202 -16.21 -6.14 14.12
N ILE A 203 -15.45 -6.00 13.03
CA ILE A 203 -15.15 -4.68 12.48
C ILE A 203 -16.45 -4.05 11.96
N ALA A 204 -16.74 -2.84 12.44
CA ALA A 204 -17.88 -2.06 11.97
C ALA A 204 -17.70 -1.63 10.51
N ASP A 205 -18.79 -1.48 9.76
CA ASP A 205 -18.73 -1.10 8.34
C ASP A 205 -18.04 0.26 8.12
N ALA A 206 -18.24 1.21 9.05
CA ALA A 206 -17.55 2.49 9.02
C ALA A 206 -16.02 2.35 9.15
N ASP A 207 -15.55 1.45 10.02
CA ASP A 207 -14.12 1.19 10.20
C ASP A 207 -13.54 0.46 8.98
N LYS A 208 -14.25 -0.52 8.41
CA LYS A 208 -13.85 -1.19 7.17
C LYS A 208 -13.69 -0.20 6.02
N LYS A 209 -14.65 0.69 5.85
CA LYS A 209 -14.60 1.74 4.82
C LYS A 209 -13.45 2.71 5.06
N ALA A 210 -13.21 3.13 6.29
CA ALA A 210 -12.11 4.01 6.64
C ALA A 210 -10.75 3.35 6.34
N ILE A 211 -10.56 2.07 6.71
CA ILE A 211 -9.35 1.30 6.42
C ILE A 211 -9.16 1.11 4.91
N ALA A 212 -10.24 0.80 4.18
CA ALA A 212 -10.20 0.67 2.73
C ALA A 212 -9.78 1.99 2.04
N SER A 213 -10.37 3.11 2.44
CA SER A 213 -9.98 4.43 1.91
C SER A 213 -8.55 4.82 2.28
N THR A 214 -8.07 4.42 3.47
CA THR A 214 -6.66 4.62 3.87
C THR A 214 -5.72 3.81 2.97
N TYR A 215 -6.10 2.59 2.61
CA TYR A 215 -5.33 1.76 1.67
C TYR A 215 -5.30 2.35 0.26
N GLU A 216 -6.44 2.83 -0.25
CA GLU A 216 -6.52 3.53 -1.53
C GLU A 216 -5.62 4.78 -1.55
N LEU A 217 -5.65 5.59 -0.49
CA LEU A 217 -4.76 6.74 -0.35
C LEU A 217 -3.28 6.34 -0.31
N ALA A 218 -2.94 5.26 0.40
CA ALA A 218 -1.57 4.73 0.50
C ALA A 218 -1.02 4.32 -0.87
N VAL A 219 -1.84 3.63 -1.68
CA VAL A 219 -1.46 3.21 -3.04
C VAL A 219 -1.16 4.44 -3.91
N VAL A 220 -2.04 5.45 -3.91
CA VAL A 220 -1.85 6.66 -4.73
C VAL A 220 -0.62 7.45 -4.28
N LEU A 221 -0.39 7.60 -2.97
CA LEU A 221 0.82 8.25 -2.45
C LEU A 221 2.09 7.50 -2.85
N SER A 222 2.10 6.18 -2.72
CA SER A 222 3.23 5.32 -3.09
C SER A 222 3.52 5.32 -4.60
N ASP A 223 2.49 5.47 -5.45
CA ASP A 223 2.63 5.54 -6.91
C ASP A 223 3.22 6.88 -7.37
N ILE A 224 2.98 7.96 -6.63
CA ILE A 224 3.51 9.30 -6.94
C ILE A 224 4.98 9.44 -6.54
N GLU A 225 5.43 8.71 -5.50
CA GLU A 225 6.82 8.74 -5.05
C GLU A 225 7.78 7.90 -5.92
N LYS A 226 7.28 7.00 -6.74
CA LYS A 226 8.06 6.16 -7.67
C LYS A 226 8.28 6.83 -9.01
#